data_9d06fef06cdb2c6ed6711f886062feb0
#
_entry.id   9d06fef06cdb2c6ed6711f886062feb0
#
_cell.length_a   1.000
_cell.length_b   1.000
_cell.length_c   1.000
_cell.angle_alpha   90.00
_cell.angle_beta   90.00
_cell.angle_gamma   90.00
#
_symmetry.space_group_name_H-M   'P 1'
#
loop_
_entity.id
_entity.type
_entity.pdbx_description
1 polymer ?
#
loop_
_entity_poly.entity_id
_entity_poly.type
_entity_poly.pdbx_seq_one_letter_code
_entity_poly.pdbx_strand_id
1 'polypeptide(L)'
;MRLLAKTPTAAALVAAGLVGAPALAQEQEITIGVIYDFTGPFAAGGSEAAAIGTQIAIDMVNEQGGVEGHKIVPVVADAQSKAEVAIAEAERLLNQENVDLIMGVYSSAHCVPLAQKVDAQKQFMWANVCVASAVFKDKNLQYVFRPQVHSDQFGWASCTFLQENSEAKLGIAPGDLKVAIIYEDGPYGSGVAEGNEVNCGEYGMDLVLKEGYAATAPDLSSLVTKLRRAQPDVILHTGYNPDITLFLRQAKEQGLRFKALIGHGAGYGQIDKLVETFGEDVNYVYNVDPVAAQLLDPKTLADGLGDLTQEMVERYKEQTGGDEVPPHTSMGFNQTWILLTDVLPRAIREHGGFDPEALRQAALETDIPDGGTIQGYGVKFYPPGDPMAGQNERSTPVVMQYIDGDTKIAWPTAIQTVDPVLPLPSGHAYGS
;
A
#
# COMPACT_ATOMS: atom_id res chain seq x y z
N MET A 1 36.53 -82.80 -56.21
CA MET A 1 37.48 -82.15 -55.31
C MET A 1 37.59 -80.66 -55.70
N ARG A 2 36.84 -79.79 -55.09
CA ARG A 2 36.91 -78.35 -55.30
C ARG A 2 36.87 -77.69 -53.93
N LEU A 3 37.95 -77.07 -53.54
CA LEU A 3 38.08 -76.23 -52.36
C LEU A 3 37.26 -74.95 -52.57
N LEU A 4 36.42 -74.55 -51.61
CA LEU A 4 35.73 -73.29 -51.50
C LEU A 4 36.51 -72.45 -50.47
N ALA A 5 37.08 -71.36 -50.96
CA ALA A 5 37.71 -70.31 -50.14
C ALA A 5 36.68 -69.45 -49.38
N LYS A 6 36.86 -69.34 -48.05
CA LYS A 6 36.06 -68.44 -47.23
C LYS A 6 36.73 -67.03 -47.19
N THR A 7 36.01 -66.02 -47.62
CA THR A 7 36.39 -64.56 -47.41
C THR A 7 35.89 -64.09 -46.07
N PRO A 8 36.66 -63.30 -45.29
CA PRO A 8 36.19 -62.71 -44.08
C PRO A 8 35.50 -61.33 -44.39
N THR A 9 34.27 -61.19 -43.92
CA THR A 9 33.52 -59.93 -43.96
C THR A 9 33.96 -59.04 -42.82
N ALA A 10 34.51 -57.88 -43.10
CA ALA A 10 34.85 -56.83 -42.11
C ALA A 10 33.56 -56.11 -41.71
N ALA A 11 33.23 -56.19 -40.43
CA ALA A 11 32.13 -55.39 -39.84
C ALA A 11 32.68 -53.99 -39.49
N ALA A 12 32.20 -52.99 -40.18
CA ALA A 12 32.45 -51.59 -39.82
C ALA A 12 31.50 -51.17 -38.66
N LEU A 13 32.07 -50.88 -37.47
CA LEU A 13 31.37 -50.22 -36.38
C LEU A 13 31.17 -48.73 -36.71
N VAL A 14 29.92 -48.34 -36.97
CA VAL A 14 29.50 -46.93 -37.01
C VAL A 14 29.29 -46.47 -35.58
N ALA A 15 30.21 -45.67 -35.02
CA ALA A 15 30.01 -44.98 -33.77
C ALA A 15 29.04 -43.79 -34.02
N ALA A 16 27.75 -43.98 -33.66
CA ALA A 16 26.76 -42.89 -33.62
C ALA A 16 27.09 -42.02 -32.42
N GLY A 17 27.71 -40.83 -32.67
CA GLY A 17 27.85 -39.79 -31.68
C GLY A 17 26.46 -39.26 -31.28
N LEU A 18 26.07 -39.51 -30.05
CA LEU A 18 24.95 -38.87 -29.39
C LEU A 18 25.33 -37.37 -29.22
N VAL A 19 24.89 -36.52 -30.13
CA VAL A 19 24.83 -35.08 -29.92
C VAL A 19 23.73 -34.89 -28.90
N GLY A 20 24.11 -34.70 -27.62
CA GLY A 20 23.16 -34.30 -26.56
C GLY A 20 22.51 -33.01 -26.99
N ALA A 21 21.20 -33.03 -27.29
CA ALA A 21 20.40 -31.83 -27.37
C ALA A 21 20.59 -31.05 -26.04
N PRO A 22 20.79 -29.72 -26.08
CA PRO A 22 20.76 -28.94 -24.84
C PRO A 22 19.42 -29.22 -24.16
N ALA A 23 19.45 -29.74 -22.96
CA ALA A 23 18.28 -29.79 -22.11
C ALA A 23 17.80 -28.34 -22.01
N LEU A 24 16.64 -28.06 -22.56
CA LEU A 24 15.95 -26.79 -22.25
C LEU A 24 15.85 -26.81 -20.73
N ALA A 25 16.60 -25.93 -20.08
CA ALA A 25 16.44 -25.69 -18.66
C ALA A 25 14.95 -25.33 -18.50
N GLN A 26 14.22 -26.15 -17.77
CA GLN A 26 12.84 -25.86 -17.41
C GLN A 26 12.92 -24.55 -16.63
N GLU A 27 12.32 -23.47 -17.14
CA GLU A 27 12.22 -22.21 -16.41
C GLU A 27 11.64 -22.55 -15.05
N GLN A 28 12.41 -22.30 -14.01
CA GLN A 28 11.90 -22.47 -12.65
C GLN A 28 10.99 -21.29 -12.38
N GLU A 29 9.82 -21.55 -11.83
CA GLU A 29 8.81 -20.54 -11.54
C GLU A 29 8.72 -20.32 -10.03
N ILE A 30 8.47 -19.09 -9.63
CA ILE A 30 8.02 -18.73 -8.28
C ILE A 30 6.59 -18.26 -8.41
N THR A 31 5.68 -18.98 -7.78
CA THR A 31 4.24 -18.71 -7.83
C THR A 31 3.82 -17.84 -6.65
N ILE A 32 3.19 -16.70 -6.94
CA ILE A 32 2.75 -15.75 -5.91
C ILE A 32 1.23 -15.63 -5.94
N GLY A 33 0.58 -15.97 -4.84
CA GLY A 33 -0.85 -15.71 -4.64
C GLY A 33 -1.09 -14.23 -4.39
N VAL A 34 -1.72 -13.54 -5.35
CA VAL A 34 -1.98 -12.10 -5.29
C VAL A 34 -3.46 -11.86 -4.98
N ILE A 35 -3.74 -11.30 -3.80
CA ILE A 35 -5.11 -11.08 -3.34
C ILE A 35 -5.41 -9.58 -3.28
N TYR A 36 -6.37 -9.14 -4.09
CA TYR A 36 -6.91 -7.79 -4.09
C TYR A 36 -8.43 -7.82 -4.23
N ASP A 37 -9.09 -6.66 -4.10
CA ASP A 37 -10.51 -6.51 -4.37
C ASP A 37 -10.67 -5.99 -5.81
N PHE A 38 -11.18 -6.82 -6.71
CA PHE A 38 -11.53 -6.47 -8.10
C PHE A 38 -13.02 -6.26 -8.26
N THR A 39 -13.80 -6.68 -7.28
CA THR A 39 -15.25 -6.44 -7.20
C THR A 39 -15.66 -5.95 -5.82
N GLY A 40 -16.83 -5.29 -5.75
CA GLY A 40 -17.35 -4.70 -4.51
C GLY A 40 -16.84 -3.27 -4.24
N PRO A 41 -17.19 -2.70 -3.07
CA PRO A 41 -16.96 -1.28 -2.78
C PRO A 41 -15.49 -0.88 -2.65
N PHE A 42 -14.56 -1.81 -2.43
CA PHE A 42 -13.13 -1.51 -2.27
C PHE A 42 -12.36 -1.54 -3.59
N ALA A 43 -12.90 -2.12 -4.66
CA ALA A 43 -12.24 -2.25 -5.95
C ALA A 43 -11.77 -0.88 -6.48
N ALA A 44 -12.70 0.00 -6.81
CA ALA A 44 -12.40 1.33 -7.33
C ALA A 44 -11.82 2.30 -6.29
N GLY A 45 -11.77 1.90 -5.01
CA GLY A 45 -11.29 2.74 -3.90
C GLY A 45 -9.79 2.70 -3.66
N GLY A 46 -9.02 2.08 -4.54
CA GLY A 46 -7.55 1.96 -4.43
C GLY A 46 -7.01 0.55 -4.58
N SER A 47 -7.84 -0.49 -4.44
CA SER A 47 -7.41 -1.89 -4.57
C SER A 47 -6.95 -2.22 -5.98
N GLU A 48 -7.71 -1.83 -7.00
CA GLU A 48 -7.33 -1.99 -8.41
C GLU A 48 -6.06 -1.21 -8.75
N ALA A 49 -5.93 0.02 -8.25
CA ALA A 49 -4.73 0.83 -8.45
C ALA A 49 -3.47 0.15 -7.87
N ALA A 50 -3.58 -0.44 -6.69
CA ALA A 50 -2.50 -1.20 -6.08
C ALA A 50 -2.18 -2.49 -6.85
N ALA A 51 -3.21 -3.20 -7.32
CA ALA A 51 -3.02 -4.40 -8.15
C ALA A 51 -2.29 -4.09 -9.46
N ILE A 52 -2.59 -2.95 -10.11
CA ILE A 52 -1.88 -2.48 -11.31
C ILE A 52 -0.41 -2.24 -10.98
N GLY A 53 -0.09 -1.53 -9.89
CA GLY A 53 1.29 -1.30 -9.48
C GLY A 53 2.04 -2.62 -9.20
N THR A 54 1.38 -3.57 -8.53
CA THR A 54 1.91 -4.91 -8.30
C THR A 54 2.23 -5.64 -9.61
N GLN A 55 1.31 -5.60 -10.59
CA GLN A 55 1.51 -6.26 -11.87
C GLN A 55 2.65 -5.62 -12.67
N ILE A 56 2.74 -4.28 -12.69
CA ILE A 56 3.83 -3.57 -13.36
C ILE A 56 5.19 -3.99 -12.80
N ALA A 57 5.33 -4.11 -11.48
CA ALA A 57 6.57 -4.55 -10.85
C ALA A 57 6.94 -5.99 -11.23
N ILE A 58 5.97 -6.90 -11.27
CA ILE A 58 6.16 -8.29 -11.70
C ILE A 58 6.61 -8.37 -13.16
N ASP A 59 5.94 -7.62 -14.03
CA ASP A 59 6.26 -7.61 -15.46
C ASP A 59 7.68 -7.08 -15.72
N MET A 60 8.06 -5.98 -15.07
CA MET A 60 9.40 -5.41 -15.19
C MET A 60 10.51 -6.36 -14.72
N VAL A 61 10.30 -7.07 -13.62
CA VAL A 61 11.25 -8.07 -13.12
C VAL A 61 11.33 -9.26 -14.07
N ASN A 62 10.21 -9.73 -14.59
CA ASN A 62 10.17 -10.84 -15.55
C ASN A 62 10.86 -10.49 -16.89
N GLU A 63 10.69 -9.27 -17.39
CA GLU A 63 11.37 -8.75 -18.58
C GLU A 63 12.90 -8.73 -18.41
N GLN A 64 13.37 -8.57 -17.17
CA GLN A 64 14.80 -8.63 -16.82
C GLN A 64 15.31 -10.07 -16.57
N GLY A 65 14.49 -11.10 -16.79
CA GLY A 65 14.87 -12.50 -16.63
C GLY A 65 14.42 -13.13 -15.31
N GLY A 66 13.53 -12.48 -14.58
CA GLY A 66 12.96 -12.95 -13.31
C GLY A 66 13.93 -12.77 -12.13
N VAL A 67 13.63 -13.45 -11.04
CA VAL A 67 14.43 -13.42 -9.80
C VAL A 67 15.38 -14.60 -9.77
N GLU A 68 16.69 -14.36 -9.83
CA GLU A 68 17.71 -15.42 -9.86
C GLU A 68 17.43 -16.51 -10.92
N GLY A 69 16.87 -16.09 -12.08
CA GLY A 69 16.50 -16.99 -13.17
C GLY A 69 15.16 -17.69 -12.99
N HIS A 70 14.40 -17.36 -11.95
CA HIS A 70 13.04 -17.85 -11.73
C HIS A 70 12.05 -16.82 -12.27
N LYS A 71 11.13 -17.26 -13.12
CA LYS A 71 10.01 -16.43 -13.58
C LYS A 71 8.99 -16.26 -12.46
N ILE A 72 8.53 -15.03 -12.23
CA ILE A 72 7.45 -14.76 -11.29
C ILE A 72 6.10 -14.98 -11.96
N VAL A 73 5.28 -15.83 -11.37
CA VAL A 73 3.94 -16.19 -11.89
C VAL A 73 2.89 -15.79 -10.86
N PRO A 74 2.15 -14.68 -11.07
CA PRO A 74 1.07 -14.30 -10.18
C PRO A 74 -0.17 -15.18 -10.39
N VAL A 75 -0.74 -15.70 -9.30
CA VAL A 75 -2.04 -16.35 -9.25
C VAL A 75 -3.01 -15.40 -8.56
N VAL A 76 -3.79 -14.68 -9.36
CA VAL A 76 -4.64 -13.59 -8.88
C VAL A 76 -5.96 -14.10 -8.30
N ALA A 77 -6.39 -13.54 -7.18
CA ALA A 77 -7.66 -13.84 -6.52
C ALA A 77 -8.40 -12.54 -6.14
N ASP A 78 -9.72 -12.57 -6.31
CA ASP A 78 -10.62 -11.47 -5.94
C ASP A 78 -11.20 -11.68 -4.54
N ALA A 79 -10.87 -10.79 -3.60
CA ALA A 79 -11.42 -10.79 -2.25
C ALA A 79 -12.88 -10.32 -2.17
N GLN A 80 -13.43 -9.77 -3.25
CA GLN A 80 -14.83 -9.33 -3.40
C GLN A 80 -15.29 -8.36 -2.28
N SER A 81 -14.38 -7.60 -1.75
CA SER A 81 -14.59 -6.69 -0.59
C SER A 81 -15.15 -7.40 0.65
N LYS A 82 -14.80 -8.69 0.85
CA LYS A 82 -15.28 -9.52 1.95
C LYS A 82 -14.13 -10.30 2.59
N ALA A 83 -14.00 -10.15 3.92
CA ALA A 83 -12.92 -10.81 4.68
C ALA A 83 -12.96 -12.35 4.59
N GLU A 84 -14.15 -12.94 4.65
CA GLU A 84 -14.33 -14.38 4.52
C GLU A 84 -13.91 -14.91 3.14
N VAL A 85 -14.10 -14.12 2.08
CA VAL A 85 -13.66 -14.48 0.72
C VAL A 85 -12.14 -14.38 0.62
N ALA A 86 -11.54 -13.30 1.13
CA ALA A 86 -10.08 -13.14 1.16
C ALA A 86 -9.40 -14.33 1.87
N ILE A 87 -9.94 -14.77 3.00
CA ILE A 87 -9.43 -15.94 3.74
C ILE A 87 -9.60 -17.22 2.93
N ALA A 88 -10.78 -17.46 2.33
CA ALA A 88 -11.05 -18.65 1.53
C ALA A 88 -10.14 -18.71 0.29
N GLU A 89 -9.92 -17.57 -0.37
CA GLU A 89 -9.02 -17.48 -1.52
C GLU A 89 -7.56 -17.74 -1.11
N ALA A 90 -7.09 -17.22 0.02
CA ALA A 90 -5.74 -17.54 0.50
C ALA A 90 -5.58 -19.03 0.81
N GLU A 91 -6.58 -19.67 1.42
CA GLU A 91 -6.57 -21.11 1.65
C GLU A 91 -6.56 -21.93 0.33
N ARG A 92 -7.31 -21.47 -0.68
CA ARG A 92 -7.30 -22.07 -2.01
C ARG A 92 -5.92 -21.94 -2.67
N LEU A 93 -5.37 -20.74 -2.66
CA LEU A 93 -4.06 -20.46 -3.24
C LEU A 93 -2.95 -21.30 -2.59
N LEU A 94 -2.91 -21.36 -1.25
CA LEU A 94 -1.89 -22.10 -0.53
C LEU A 94 -2.05 -23.62 -0.63
N ASN A 95 -3.29 -24.15 -0.58
CA ASN A 95 -3.52 -25.61 -0.40
C ASN A 95 -3.95 -26.32 -1.68
N GLN A 96 -4.41 -25.61 -2.71
CA GLN A 96 -4.86 -26.21 -3.98
C GLN A 96 -3.95 -25.82 -5.14
N GLU A 97 -3.62 -24.51 -5.24
CA GLU A 97 -2.69 -23.99 -6.28
C GLU A 97 -1.22 -24.16 -5.85
N ASN A 98 -0.96 -24.39 -4.55
CA ASN A 98 0.37 -24.53 -3.96
C ASN A 98 1.30 -23.36 -4.28
N VAL A 99 0.79 -22.12 -4.15
CA VAL A 99 1.62 -20.92 -4.32
C VAL A 99 2.70 -20.85 -3.23
N ASP A 100 3.84 -20.26 -3.57
CA ASP A 100 5.01 -20.20 -2.67
C ASP A 100 4.83 -19.17 -1.55
N LEU A 101 4.05 -18.11 -1.81
CA LEU A 101 3.74 -17.05 -0.83
C LEU A 101 2.44 -16.33 -1.19
N ILE A 102 1.89 -15.61 -0.20
CA ILE A 102 0.73 -14.72 -0.40
C ILE A 102 1.20 -13.26 -0.39
N MET A 103 0.67 -12.45 -1.30
CA MET A 103 0.95 -11.02 -1.40
C MET A 103 -0.32 -10.22 -1.66
N GLY A 104 -0.28 -8.92 -1.33
CA GLY A 104 -1.35 -7.99 -1.64
C GLY A 104 -2.09 -7.49 -0.41
N VAL A 105 -3.39 -7.60 -0.46
CA VAL A 105 -4.43 -7.25 0.52
C VAL A 105 -4.55 -5.74 0.74
N TYR A 106 -5.64 -5.20 0.21
CA TYR A 106 -5.97 -3.79 0.34
C TYR A 106 -6.62 -3.45 1.68
N SER A 107 -7.74 -4.09 2.00
CA SER A 107 -8.52 -3.76 3.19
C SER A 107 -7.91 -4.31 4.47
N SER A 108 -7.79 -3.46 5.50
CA SER A 108 -7.36 -3.90 6.84
C SER A 108 -8.31 -4.89 7.49
N ALA A 109 -9.61 -4.82 7.18
CA ALA A 109 -10.61 -5.79 7.67
C ALA A 109 -10.35 -7.21 7.13
N HIS A 110 -9.74 -7.33 5.94
CA HIS A 110 -9.29 -8.59 5.37
C HIS A 110 -7.92 -9.00 5.95
N CYS A 111 -7.01 -8.05 6.00
CA CYS A 111 -5.60 -8.27 6.35
C CYS A 111 -5.42 -8.80 7.78
N VAL A 112 -6.14 -8.22 8.76
CA VAL A 112 -5.99 -8.61 10.18
C VAL A 112 -6.26 -10.10 10.42
N PRO A 113 -7.39 -10.68 10.02
CA PRO A 113 -7.63 -12.12 10.20
C PRO A 113 -6.79 -12.98 9.26
N LEU A 114 -6.51 -12.52 8.03
CA LEU A 114 -5.71 -13.25 7.04
C LEU A 114 -4.27 -13.43 7.50
N ALA A 115 -3.63 -12.37 7.99
CA ALA A 115 -2.26 -12.41 8.48
C ALA A 115 -2.09 -13.44 9.60
N GLN A 116 -3.03 -13.47 10.57
CA GLN A 116 -3.01 -14.46 11.65
C GLN A 116 -3.19 -15.89 11.12
N LYS A 117 -4.02 -16.08 10.10
CA LYS A 117 -4.31 -17.37 9.51
C LYS A 117 -3.09 -17.91 8.74
N VAL A 118 -2.45 -17.08 7.93
CA VAL A 118 -1.26 -17.44 7.14
C VAL A 118 -0.09 -17.73 8.07
N ASP A 119 0.15 -16.89 9.07
CA ASP A 119 1.21 -17.08 10.08
C ASP A 119 1.03 -18.40 10.87
N ALA A 120 -0.19 -18.69 11.30
CA ALA A 120 -0.50 -19.94 12.02
C ALA A 120 -0.22 -21.21 11.18
N GLN A 121 -0.28 -21.09 9.85
CA GLN A 121 0.08 -22.15 8.91
C GLN A 121 1.58 -22.16 8.58
N LYS A 122 2.36 -21.25 9.15
CA LYS A 122 3.78 -21.03 8.83
C LYS A 122 4.02 -20.79 7.33
N GLN A 123 3.12 -20.06 6.71
CA GLN A 123 3.23 -19.62 5.34
C GLN A 123 3.63 -18.14 5.29
N PHE A 124 4.35 -17.74 4.24
CA PHE A 124 4.83 -16.37 4.11
C PHE A 124 3.78 -15.46 3.51
N MET A 125 3.59 -14.28 4.12
CA MET A 125 2.72 -13.21 3.62
C MET A 125 3.44 -11.87 3.56
N TRP A 126 3.32 -11.22 2.42
CA TRP A 126 3.84 -9.88 2.17
C TRP A 126 2.68 -8.90 1.99
N ALA A 127 2.45 -8.05 2.99
CA ALA A 127 1.30 -7.13 2.99
C ALA A 127 1.65 -5.81 2.29
N ASN A 128 1.03 -5.57 1.12
CA ASN A 128 1.35 -4.42 0.28
C ASN A 128 0.65 -3.11 0.69
N VAL A 129 -0.61 -3.17 1.13
CA VAL A 129 -1.45 -1.97 1.25
C VAL A 129 -2.12 -1.79 2.60
N CYS A 130 -2.68 -2.83 3.21
CA CYS A 130 -3.41 -2.71 4.47
C CYS A 130 -2.57 -2.04 5.57
N VAL A 131 -3.12 -1.05 6.29
CA VAL A 131 -2.37 -0.21 7.22
C VAL A 131 -2.67 -0.43 8.70
N ALA A 132 -3.75 -1.14 9.08
CA ALA A 132 -4.10 -1.27 10.49
C ALA A 132 -2.93 -1.77 11.34
N SER A 133 -2.61 -1.07 12.44
CA SER A 133 -1.61 -1.51 13.42
C SER A 133 -2.00 -2.84 14.06
N ALA A 134 -3.31 -3.13 14.14
CA ALA A 134 -3.87 -4.38 14.66
C ALA A 134 -3.42 -5.64 13.91
N VAL A 135 -2.84 -5.52 12.70
CA VAL A 135 -2.22 -6.66 11.99
C VAL A 135 -1.05 -7.21 12.81
N PHE A 136 -0.20 -6.33 13.35
CA PHE A 136 1.06 -6.71 14.02
C PHE A 136 1.04 -6.46 15.53
N LYS A 137 0.38 -5.39 16.01
CA LYS A 137 0.45 -4.94 17.39
C LYS A 137 0.11 -6.05 18.37
N ASP A 138 1.11 -6.45 19.17
CA ASP A 138 1.05 -7.51 20.17
C ASP A 138 0.67 -8.91 19.62
N LYS A 139 0.86 -9.17 18.32
CA LYS A 139 0.56 -10.47 17.70
C LYS A 139 1.77 -11.40 17.60
N ASN A 140 3.00 -10.83 17.57
CA ASN A 140 4.24 -11.56 17.41
C ASN A 140 4.23 -12.54 16.21
N LEU A 141 3.73 -12.03 15.05
CA LEU A 141 3.71 -12.78 13.79
C LEU A 141 5.14 -13.08 13.35
N GLN A 142 5.36 -14.26 12.78
CA GLN A 142 6.70 -14.73 12.40
C GLN A 142 6.92 -14.72 10.89
N TYR A 143 5.86 -14.91 10.11
CA TYR A 143 5.91 -15.12 8.66
C TYR A 143 5.16 -14.04 7.88
N VAL A 144 4.76 -12.96 8.53
CA VAL A 144 4.05 -11.84 7.92
C VAL A 144 4.89 -10.59 8.01
N PHE A 145 5.08 -9.90 6.88
CA PHE A 145 5.86 -8.68 6.79
C PHE A 145 5.11 -7.59 6.05
N ARG A 146 5.25 -6.35 6.51
CA ARG A 146 4.66 -5.18 5.86
C ARG A 146 5.69 -4.07 5.72
N PRO A 147 6.17 -3.79 4.49
CA PRO A 147 7.21 -2.79 4.26
C PRO A 147 6.72 -1.34 4.28
N GLN A 148 5.41 -1.12 4.31
CA GLN A 148 4.82 0.21 4.31
C GLN A 148 4.41 0.70 5.71
N VAL A 149 3.79 1.88 5.77
CA VAL A 149 3.29 2.57 6.98
C VAL A 149 2.17 1.81 7.69
N HIS A 150 1.93 2.18 8.95
CA HIS A 150 0.81 1.69 9.74
C HIS A 150 -0.07 2.83 10.29
N SER A 151 -1.27 2.48 10.77
CA SER A 151 -2.32 3.44 11.11
C SER A 151 -1.93 4.48 12.15
N ASP A 152 -1.10 4.14 13.14
CA ASP A 152 -0.69 5.09 14.19
C ASP A 152 0.17 6.21 13.59
N GLN A 153 0.96 5.92 12.52
CA GLN A 153 1.77 6.92 11.82
C GLN A 153 0.91 7.94 11.05
N PHE A 154 -0.27 7.55 10.57
CA PHE A 154 -1.21 8.51 9.97
C PHE A 154 -1.69 9.52 11.00
N GLY A 155 -2.03 9.07 12.21
CA GLY A 155 -2.39 9.94 13.32
C GLY A 155 -1.26 10.87 13.72
N TRP A 156 -0.04 10.33 13.82
CA TRP A 156 1.16 11.12 14.10
C TRP A 156 1.36 12.22 13.04
N ALA A 157 1.36 11.90 11.76
CA ALA A 157 1.60 12.86 10.69
C ALA A 157 0.54 13.96 10.66
N SER A 158 -0.75 13.61 10.81
CA SER A 158 -1.86 14.57 10.85
C SER A 158 -1.72 15.57 12.00
N CYS A 159 -1.49 15.07 13.21
CA CYS A 159 -1.44 15.92 14.40
C CYS A 159 -0.14 16.72 14.47
N THR A 160 1.00 16.17 13.99
CA THR A 160 2.25 16.92 13.87
C THR A 160 2.13 18.05 12.85
N PHE A 161 1.55 17.76 11.68
CA PHE A 161 1.25 18.80 10.67
C PHE A 161 0.41 19.93 11.26
N LEU A 162 -0.64 19.62 12.02
CA LEU A 162 -1.49 20.62 12.67
C LEU A 162 -0.75 21.39 13.75
N GLN A 163 0.06 20.71 14.56
CA GLN A 163 0.88 21.32 15.60
C GLN A 163 1.86 22.34 15.03
N GLU A 164 2.49 22.05 13.88
CA GLU A 164 3.46 22.93 13.24
C GLU A 164 2.82 24.10 12.48
N ASN A 165 1.55 23.98 12.03
CA ASN A 165 0.93 24.93 11.13
C ASN A 165 -0.24 25.74 11.72
N SER A 166 -0.91 25.28 12.78
CA SER A 166 -2.16 25.90 13.27
C SER A 166 -1.97 27.35 13.73
N GLU A 167 -0.94 27.65 14.49
CA GLU A 167 -0.71 29.02 14.97
C GLU A 167 -0.35 29.97 13.83
N ALA A 168 0.57 29.58 12.96
CA ALA A 168 1.03 30.40 11.85
C ALA A 168 -0.05 30.63 10.78
N LYS A 169 -0.88 29.63 10.48
CA LYS A 169 -1.84 29.64 9.38
C LYS A 169 -3.27 29.99 9.82
N LEU A 170 -3.69 29.52 11.01
CA LEU A 170 -5.04 29.75 11.52
C LEU A 170 -5.11 30.84 12.61
N GLY A 171 -3.96 31.23 13.18
CA GLY A 171 -3.93 32.10 14.37
C GLY A 171 -4.46 31.41 15.63
N ILE A 172 -4.44 30.06 15.67
CA ILE A 172 -4.95 29.23 16.77
C ILE A 172 -3.78 28.42 17.31
N ALA A 173 -3.49 28.57 18.60
CA ALA A 173 -2.50 27.73 19.25
C ALA A 173 -2.93 26.25 19.21
N PRO A 174 -1.99 25.29 19.12
CA PRO A 174 -2.36 23.88 19.05
C PRO A 174 -3.31 23.42 20.15
N GLY A 175 -3.12 23.91 21.40
CA GLY A 175 -3.98 23.57 22.54
C GLY A 175 -5.41 24.14 22.48
N ASP A 176 -5.66 25.13 21.62
CA ASP A 176 -6.97 25.75 21.44
C ASP A 176 -7.66 25.26 20.14
N LEU A 177 -6.95 24.44 19.34
CA LEU A 177 -7.46 23.92 18.07
C LEU A 177 -8.53 22.85 18.30
N LYS A 178 -9.74 23.10 17.82
CA LYS A 178 -10.85 22.16 17.91
C LYS A 178 -10.80 21.12 16.80
N VAL A 179 -10.54 19.88 17.17
CA VAL A 179 -10.38 18.76 16.23
C VAL A 179 -11.55 17.78 16.39
N ALA A 180 -12.19 17.42 15.28
CA ALA A 180 -13.10 16.29 15.22
C ALA A 180 -12.46 15.12 14.50
N ILE A 181 -12.57 13.91 15.06
CA ILE A 181 -12.12 12.65 14.48
C ILE A 181 -13.33 11.84 14.06
N ILE A 182 -13.51 11.60 12.77
CA ILE A 182 -14.56 10.75 12.23
C ILE A 182 -13.96 9.63 11.39
N TYR A 183 -14.52 8.43 11.49
CA TYR A 183 -13.89 7.27 10.89
C TYR A 183 -14.86 6.12 10.61
N GLU A 184 -14.56 5.30 9.59
CA GLU A 184 -15.22 4.00 9.44
C GLU A 184 -14.81 3.08 10.60
N ASP A 185 -15.75 2.31 11.14
CA ASP A 185 -15.60 1.59 12.42
C ASP A 185 -14.87 0.24 12.31
N GLY A 186 -14.35 -0.11 11.13
CA GLY A 186 -13.48 -1.27 10.94
C GLY A 186 -12.03 -1.04 11.40
N PRO A 187 -11.16 -2.04 11.26
CA PRO A 187 -9.78 -1.97 11.76
C PRO A 187 -8.94 -0.83 11.17
N TYR A 188 -9.23 -0.40 9.92
CA TYR A 188 -8.54 0.71 9.29
C TYR A 188 -8.88 2.03 9.97
N GLY A 189 -10.15 2.42 9.94
CA GLY A 189 -10.58 3.70 10.48
C GLY A 189 -10.38 3.78 12.00
N SER A 190 -10.70 2.72 12.73
CA SER A 190 -10.48 2.66 14.18
C SER A 190 -9.01 2.81 14.55
N GLY A 191 -8.09 2.16 13.81
CA GLY A 191 -6.65 2.26 14.08
C GLY A 191 -6.10 3.65 13.82
N VAL A 192 -6.50 4.31 12.72
CA VAL A 192 -6.09 5.70 12.42
C VAL A 192 -6.69 6.66 13.44
N ALA A 193 -7.97 6.47 13.83
CA ALA A 193 -8.64 7.32 14.83
C ALA A 193 -8.00 7.19 16.21
N GLU A 194 -7.50 6.01 16.59
CA GLU A 194 -6.74 5.82 17.83
C GLU A 194 -5.39 6.57 17.76
N GLY A 195 -4.68 6.46 16.64
CA GLY A 195 -3.45 7.22 16.40
C GLY A 195 -3.68 8.74 16.43
N ASN A 196 -4.75 9.23 15.81
CA ASN A 196 -5.13 10.66 15.88
C ASN A 196 -5.43 11.10 17.32
N GLU A 197 -6.22 10.33 18.09
CA GLU A 197 -6.57 10.65 19.46
C GLU A 197 -5.34 10.77 20.36
N VAL A 198 -4.42 9.80 20.26
CA VAL A 198 -3.18 9.78 21.04
C VAL A 198 -2.31 10.98 20.67
N ASN A 199 -1.97 11.16 19.42
CA ASN A 199 -1.00 12.16 19.01
C ASN A 199 -1.55 13.60 19.11
N CYS A 200 -2.80 13.85 18.71
CA CYS A 200 -3.42 15.17 18.91
C CYS A 200 -3.56 15.50 20.41
N GLY A 201 -3.86 14.48 21.24
CA GLY A 201 -3.91 14.63 22.70
C GLY A 201 -2.55 14.98 23.30
N GLU A 202 -1.44 14.42 22.81
CA GLU A 202 -0.07 14.77 23.24
C GLU A 202 0.28 16.25 22.95
N TYR A 203 -0.24 16.82 21.85
CA TYR A 203 -0.12 18.24 21.54
C TYR A 203 -1.14 19.12 22.25
N GLY A 204 -2.03 18.53 23.08
CA GLY A 204 -3.04 19.23 23.87
C GLY A 204 -4.20 19.77 23.07
N MET A 205 -4.43 19.31 21.83
CA MET A 205 -5.54 19.76 20.99
C MET A 205 -6.91 19.44 21.62
N ASP A 206 -7.90 20.31 21.41
CA ASP A 206 -9.27 20.15 21.93
C ASP A 206 -10.07 19.16 21.04
N LEU A 207 -10.13 17.89 21.46
CA LEU A 207 -10.87 16.86 20.74
C LEU A 207 -12.38 16.97 21.02
N VAL A 208 -13.06 17.78 20.20
CA VAL A 208 -14.50 18.11 20.38
C VAL A 208 -15.45 17.01 19.95
N LEU A 209 -15.01 16.06 19.14
CA LEU A 209 -15.80 14.89 18.71
C LEU A 209 -14.87 13.75 18.29
N LYS A 210 -15.19 12.51 18.70
CA LYS A 210 -14.66 11.27 18.12
C LYS A 210 -15.85 10.34 17.85
N GLU A 211 -16.10 10.02 16.57
CA GLU A 211 -17.28 9.25 16.18
C GLU A 211 -16.95 8.28 15.04
N GLY A 212 -17.21 6.98 15.29
CA GLY A 212 -17.17 5.93 14.29
C GLY A 212 -18.51 5.75 13.58
N TYR A 213 -18.47 5.27 12.34
CA TYR A 213 -19.64 4.93 11.56
C TYR A 213 -19.37 3.69 10.69
N ALA A 214 -20.40 2.94 10.34
CA ALA A 214 -20.21 1.80 9.43
C ALA A 214 -19.89 2.27 8.00
N ALA A 215 -18.84 1.74 7.39
CA ALA A 215 -18.45 2.09 6.01
C ALA A 215 -19.57 1.86 4.97
N THR A 216 -20.54 1.01 5.30
CA THR A 216 -21.73 0.72 4.48
C THR A 216 -22.96 1.49 4.91
N ALA A 217 -22.83 2.49 5.79
CA ALA A 217 -23.96 3.31 6.24
C ALA A 217 -24.64 4.00 5.06
N PRO A 218 -25.96 3.90 4.90
CA PRO A 218 -26.67 4.54 3.78
C PRO A 218 -26.89 6.04 4.00
N ASP A 219 -26.66 6.52 5.23
CA ASP A 219 -26.91 7.90 5.65
C ASP A 219 -25.97 8.30 6.80
N LEU A 220 -25.32 9.44 6.66
CA LEU A 220 -24.41 10.06 7.64
C LEU A 220 -24.93 11.42 8.16
N SER A 221 -26.18 11.77 7.88
CA SER A 221 -26.80 13.04 8.28
C SER A 221 -26.75 13.30 9.79
N SER A 222 -26.87 12.25 10.59
CA SER A 222 -26.76 12.34 12.06
C SER A 222 -25.33 12.72 12.48
N LEU A 223 -24.30 12.14 11.84
CA LEU A 223 -22.88 12.47 12.06
C LEU A 223 -22.61 13.93 11.69
N VAL A 224 -23.08 14.38 10.53
CA VAL A 224 -22.96 15.79 10.08
C VAL A 224 -23.63 16.74 11.09
N THR A 225 -24.79 16.37 11.63
CA THR A 225 -25.47 17.15 12.67
C THR A 225 -24.65 17.27 13.96
N LYS A 226 -23.96 16.18 14.38
CA LYS A 226 -23.05 16.20 15.53
C LYS A 226 -21.86 17.12 15.28
N LEU A 227 -21.23 17.03 14.11
CA LEU A 227 -20.13 17.91 13.70
C LEU A 227 -20.54 19.39 13.71
N ARG A 228 -21.72 19.72 13.17
CA ARG A 228 -22.24 21.11 13.19
C ARG A 228 -22.45 21.65 14.61
N ARG A 229 -22.80 20.79 15.57
CA ARG A 229 -22.93 21.17 17.00
C ARG A 229 -21.57 21.31 17.68
N ALA A 230 -20.62 20.43 17.34
CA ALA A 230 -19.27 20.45 17.90
C ALA A 230 -18.44 21.63 17.38
N GLN A 231 -18.75 22.17 16.20
CA GLN A 231 -18.05 23.29 15.55
C GLN A 231 -16.53 23.10 15.51
N PRO A 232 -16.02 22.00 14.93
CA PRO A 232 -14.58 21.78 14.83
C PRO A 232 -13.93 22.81 13.91
N ASP A 233 -12.67 23.19 14.21
CA ASP A 233 -11.81 23.91 13.28
C ASP A 233 -11.30 22.99 12.19
N VAL A 234 -10.93 21.76 12.56
CA VAL A 234 -10.38 20.73 11.67
C VAL A 234 -11.13 19.42 11.83
N ILE A 235 -11.38 18.76 10.71
CA ILE A 235 -11.91 17.39 10.67
C ILE A 235 -10.82 16.45 10.19
N LEU A 236 -10.51 15.43 10.99
CA LEU A 236 -9.69 14.28 10.62
C LEU A 236 -10.64 13.15 10.21
N HIS A 237 -10.58 12.72 8.95
CA HIS A 237 -11.55 11.76 8.41
C HIS A 237 -10.87 10.54 7.79
N THR A 238 -11.25 9.36 8.27
CA THR A 238 -10.77 8.08 7.74
C THR A 238 -11.94 7.25 7.22
N GLY A 239 -11.91 6.91 5.94
CA GLY A 239 -12.97 6.13 5.30
C GLY A 239 -12.54 5.57 3.95
N TYR A 240 -13.46 4.91 3.27
CA TYR A 240 -13.29 4.43 1.91
C TYR A 240 -14.01 5.35 0.91
N ASN A 241 -13.84 5.16 -0.38
CA ASN A 241 -14.41 6.06 -1.39
C ASN A 241 -15.95 6.22 -1.29
N PRO A 242 -16.77 5.16 -1.08
CA PRO A 242 -18.22 5.32 -1.02
C PRO A 242 -18.72 6.16 0.15
N ASP A 243 -18.19 5.91 1.34
CA ASP A 243 -18.62 6.60 2.57
C ASP A 243 -18.05 8.03 2.65
N ILE A 244 -16.82 8.27 2.16
CA ILE A 244 -16.25 9.61 1.99
C ILE A 244 -17.13 10.44 1.04
N THR A 245 -17.52 9.88 -0.10
CA THR A 245 -18.42 10.54 -1.07
C THR A 245 -19.76 10.87 -0.43
N LEU A 246 -20.33 9.96 0.34
CA LEU A 246 -21.57 10.20 1.08
C LEU A 246 -21.41 11.32 2.11
N PHE A 247 -20.35 11.27 2.91
CA PHE A 247 -20.04 12.29 3.91
C PHE A 247 -19.91 13.69 3.29
N LEU A 248 -19.07 13.83 2.28
CA LEU A 248 -18.83 15.13 1.61
C LEU A 248 -20.14 15.71 1.04
N ARG A 249 -20.96 14.88 0.38
CA ARG A 249 -22.26 15.31 -0.15
C ARG A 249 -23.17 15.82 0.95
N GLN A 250 -23.37 15.05 2.01
CA GLN A 250 -24.28 15.43 3.12
C GLN A 250 -23.71 16.59 3.94
N ALA A 251 -22.40 16.70 4.08
CA ALA A 251 -21.74 17.84 4.70
C ALA A 251 -22.05 19.15 3.94
N LYS A 252 -21.96 19.12 2.59
CA LYS A 252 -22.33 20.26 1.75
C LYS A 252 -23.81 20.61 1.83
N GLU A 253 -24.67 19.60 1.69
CA GLU A 253 -26.15 19.78 1.76
C GLU A 253 -26.61 20.38 3.09
N GLN A 254 -26.00 19.99 4.20
CA GLN A 254 -26.33 20.51 5.54
C GLN A 254 -25.55 21.76 5.93
N GLY A 255 -24.70 22.27 5.05
CA GLY A 255 -23.93 23.49 5.29
C GLY A 255 -22.92 23.36 6.44
N LEU A 256 -22.29 22.18 6.59
CA LEU A 256 -21.16 22.00 7.51
C LEU A 256 -20.00 22.91 7.10
N ARG A 257 -19.36 23.56 8.08
CA ARG A 257 -18.21 24.44 7.86
C ARG A 257 -17.04 24.04 8.76
N PHE A 258 -15.83 24.13 8.21
CA PHE A 258 -14.57 23.87 8.92
C PHE A 258 -13.43 24.65 8.22
N LYS A 259 -12.28 24.74 8.88
CA LYS A 259 -11.09 25.41 8.33
C LYS A 259 -10.20 24.46 7.52
N ALA A 260 -10.22 23.16 7.84
CA ALA A 260 -9.50 22.14 7.08
C ALA A 260 -10.18 20.76 7.21
N LEU A 261 -10.03 19.96 6.16
CA LEU A 261 -10.34 18.53 6.14
C LEU A 261 -9.06 17.77 5.81
N ILE A 262 -8.62 16.93 6.75
CA ILE A 262 -7.48 16.05 6.57
C ILE A 262 -8.01 14.64 6.45
N GLY A 263 -7.93 14.11 5.24
CA GLY A 263 -8.26 12.74 4.92
C GLY A 263 -7.08 11.80 5.15
N HIS A 264 -7.36 10.52 5.25
CA HIS A 264 -6.34 9.48 5.39
C HIS A 264 -6.50 8.46 4.28
N GLY A 265 -5.46 8.26 3.47
CA GLY A 265 -5.35 7.23 2.43
C GLY A 265 -6.62 6.92 1.64
N ALA A 266 -6.80 5.66 1.32
CA ALA A 266 -8.01 5.08 0.72
C ALA A 266 -8.70 6.01 -0.30
N GLY A 267 -9.95 6.44 -0.02
CA GLY A 267 -10.70 7.27 -0.95
C GLY A 267 -10.12 8.67 -1.17
N TYR A 268 -9.40 9.26 -0.21
CA TYR A 268 -8.72 10.54 -0.40
C TYR A 268 -7.48 10.43 -1.29
N GLY A 269 -6.85 9.25 -1.35
CA GLY A 269 -5.79 8.94 -2.31
C GLY A 269 -6.29 8.71 -3.75
N GLN A 270 -7.60 8.64 -3.96
CA GLN A 270 -8.24 8.53 -5.28
C GLN A 270 -8.85 9.89 -5.67
N ILE A 271 -8.01 10.92 -5.73
CA ILE A 271 -8.47 12.30 -5.92
C ILE A 271 -9.30 12.50 -7.19
N ASP A 272 -8.94 11.83 -8.29
CA ASP A 272 -9.68 11.88 -9.57
C ASP A 272 -11.16 11.49 -9.38
N LYS A 273 -11.45 10.48 -8.57
CA LYS A 273 -12.82 10.05 -8.27
C LYS A 273 -13.59 11.10 -7.48
N LEU A 274 -12.91 11.79 -6.58
CA LEU A 274 -13.52 12.90 -5.83
C LEU A 274 -13.74 14.12 -6.71
N VAL A 275 -12.78 14.46 -7.57
CA VAL A 275 -12.91 15.55 -8.55
C VAL A 275 -14.04 15.28 -9.54
N GLU A 276 -14.16 14.07 -10.07
CA GLU A 276 -15.27 13.66 -10.95
C GLU A 276 -16.63 13.91 -10.28
N THR A 277 -16.72 13.69 -8.95
CA THR A 277 -17.99 13.81 -8.22
C THR A 277 -18.26 15.22 -7.74
N PHE A 278 -17.26 15.95 -7.27
CA PHE A 278 -17.40 17.23 -6.53
C PHE A 278 -16.76 18.42 -7.21
N GLY A 279 -15.97 18.21 -8.28
CA GLY A 279 -15.27 19.28 -8.98
C GLY A 279 -14.35 20.05 -8.04
N GLU A 280 -14.46 21.38 -8.07
CA GLU A 280 -13.62 22.28 -7.26
C GLU A 280 -13.87 22.20 -5.74
N ASP A 281 -14.95 21.59 -5.29
CA ASP A 281 -15.25 21.47 -3.85
C ASP A 281 -14.24 20.59 -3.09
N VAL A 282 -13.41 19.82 -3.78
CA VAL A 282 -12.33 19.02 -3.17
C VAL A 282 -10.96 19.68 -3.24
N ASN A 283 -10.86 20.89 -3.82
CA ASN A 283 -9.63 21.66 -3.72
C ASN A 283 -9.28 21.92 -2.26
N TYR A 284 -7.99 21.93 -1.95
CA TYR A 284 -7.44 22.16 -0.62
C TYR A 284 -7.74 21.09 0.42
N VAL A 285 -8.36 19.96 0.03
CA VAL A 285 -8.46 18.78 0.90
C VAL A 285 -7.07 18.16 1.04
N TYR A 286 -6.75 17.76 2.26
CA TYR A 286 -5.50 17.06 2.55
C TYR A 286 -5.69 15.54 2.50
N ASN A 287 -4.61 14.84 2.16
CA ASN A 287 -4.51 13.39 2.24
C ASN A 287 -3.21 12.99 2.95
N VAL A 288 -3.32 12.23 4.02
CA VAL A 288 -2.16 11.60 4.69
C VAL A 288 -2.03 10.19 4.18
N ASP A 289 -0.92 9.89 3.52
CA ASP A 289 -0.68 8.60 2.87
C ASP A 289 0.83 8.38 2.64
N PRO A 290 1.33 7.19 2.34
CA PRO A 290 2.60 7.06 1.64
C PRO A 290 2.58 7.91 0.37
N VAL A 291 3.70 8.57 0.09
CA VAL A 291 3.76 9.49 -1.05
C VAL A 291 3.51 8.78 -2.37
N ALA A 292 2.78 9.41 -3.28
CA ALA A 292 2.78 9.01 -4.68
C ALA A 292 4.18 9.29 -5.27
N ALA A 293 4.85 8.25 -5.76
CA ALA A 293 6.28 8.27 -6.05
C ALA A 293 6.71 9.40 -7.00
N GLN A 294 5.85 9.76 -7.98
CA GLN A 294 6.13 10.83 -8.93
C GLN A 294 6.18 12.24 -8.31
N LEU A 295 5.78 12.41 -7.06
CA LEU A 295 5.82 13.70 -6.37
C LEU A 295 7.17 13.99 -5.72
N LEU A 296 8.03 12.98 -5.57
CA LEU A 296 9.36 13.13 -4.99
C LEU A 296 10.37 13.69 -6.00
N ASP A 297 11.26 14.55 -5.53
CA ASP A 297 12.43 14.94 -6.33
C ASP A 297 13.37 13.72 -6.46
N PRO A 298 13.63 13.23 -7.70
CA PRO A 298 14.53 12.09 -7.92
C PRO A 298 15.92 12.24 -7.28
N LYS A 299 16.36 13.47 -7.03
CA LYS A 299 17.66 13.75 -6.39
C LYS A 299 17.68 13.38 -4.90
N THR A 300 16.53 13.20 -4.28
CA THR A 300 16.40 12.75 -2.88
C THR A 300 16.41 11.23 -2.74
N LEU A 301 16.40 10.52 -3.86
CA LEU A 301 16.35 9.07 -3.95
C LEU A 301 17.73 8.49 -4.33
N ALA A 302 17.94 7.22 -4.03
CA ALA A 302 19.12 6.50 -4.50
C ALA A 302 19.16 6.42 -6.03
N ASP A 303 20.38 6.25 -6.57
CA ASP A 303 20.61 6.20 -8.00
C ASP A 303 19.69 5.16 -8.70
N GLY A 304 19.10 5.57 -9.83
CA GLY A 304 18.22 4.74 -10.65
C GLY A 304 16.75 4.71 -10.19
N LEU A 305 16.42 5.12 -8.97
CA LEU A 305 15.02 5.08 -8.49
C LEU A 305 14.14 6.15 -9.15
N GLY A 306 14.73 7.27 -9.60
CA GLY A 306 14.01 8.25 -10.40
C GLY A 306 13.57 7.69 -11.75
N ASP A 307 14.47 6.99 -12.45
CA ASP A 307 14.17 6.33 -13.73
C ASP A 307 13.14 5.20 -13.53
N LEU A 308 13.28 4.42 -12.45
CA LEU A 308 12.33 3.39 -12.07
C LEU A 308 10.92 3.96 -11.83
N THR A 309 10.84 5.10 -11.13
CA THR A 309 9.57 5.80 -10.90
C THR A 309 8.96 6.26 -12.22
N GLN A 310 9.77 6.84 -13.11
CA GLN A 310 9.28 7.30 -14.41
C GLN A 310 8.75 6.13 -15.24
N GLU A 311 9.44 5.01 -15.30
CA GLU A 311 9.01 3.82 -16.02
C GLU A 311 7.69 3.26 -15.45
N MET A 312 7.54 3.19 -14.12
CA MET A 312 6.28 2.80 -13.48
C MET A 312 5.13 3.74 -13.89
N VAL A 313 5.36 5.06 -13.89
CA VAL A 313 4.36 6.07 -14.26
C VAL A 313 3.94 5.93 -15.72
N GLU A 314 4.90 5.75 -16.63
CA GLU A 314 4.62 5.56 -18.05
C GLU A 314 3.79 4.30 -18.32
N ARG A 315 4.16 3.16 -17.71
CA ARG A 315 3.40 1.90 -17.83
C ARG A 315 2.00 2.01 -17.26
N TYR A 316 1.85 2.69 -16.12
CA TYR A 316 0.52 2.95 -15.54
C TYR A 316 -0.37 3.76 -16.49
N LYS A 317 0.15 4.85 -17.05
CA LYS A 317 -0.59 5.71 -17.99
C LYS A 317 -0.95 4.99 -19.28
N GLU A 318 -0.04 4.20 -19.81
CA GLU A 318 -0.32 3.36 -21.00
C GLU A 318 -1.42 2.34 -20.74
N GLN A 319 -1.43 1.73 -19.57
CA GLN A 319 -2.38 0.69 -19.20
C GLN A 319 -3.78 1.25 -18.87
N THR A 320 -3.84 2.40 -18.22
CA THR A 320 -5.10 2.95 -17.68
C THR A 320 -5.67 4.11 -18.48
N GLY A 321 -4.84 4.81 -19.23
CA GLY A 321 -5.17 6.10 -19.87
C GLY A 321 -5.32 7.25 -18.86
N GLY A 322 -4.98 7.05 -17.58
CA GLY A 322 -5.04 8.08 -16.54
C GLY A 322 -3.86 9.05 -16.60
N ASP A 323 -4.09 10.29 -16.20
CA ASP A 323 -3.05 11.33 -16.21
C ASP A 323 -2.22 11.33 -14.92
N GLU A 324 -2.80 11.00 -13.77
CA GLU A 324 -2.16 10.99 -12.46
C GLU A 324 -2.09 9.56 -11.88
N VAL A 325 -0.96 9.23 -11.27
CA VAL A 325 -0.75 7.92 -10.64
C VAL A 325 -1.14 8.01 -9.16
N PRO A 326 -2.17 7.26 -8.71
CA PRO A 326 -2.58 7.28 -7.32
C PRO A 326 -1.49 6.76 -6.36
N PRO A 327 -1.45 7.21 -5.09
CA PRO A 327 -0.52 6.66 -4.08
C PRO A 327 -0.57 5.14 -3.96
N HIS A 328 -1.74 4.54 -4.11
CA HIS A 328 -1.92 3.07 -4.04
C HIS A 328 -1.19 2.31 -5.15
N THR A 329 -1.08 2.88 -6.35
CA THR A 329 -0.26 2.28 -7.42
C THR A 329 1.22 2.27 -7.02
N SER A 330 1.72 3.40 -6.47
CA SER A 330 3.08 3.47 -5.94
C SER A 330 3.31 2.47 -4.81
N MET A 331 2.32 2.27 -3.90
CA MET A 331 2.39 1.25 -2.85
C MET A 331 2.45 -0.17 -3.43
N GLY A 332 1.53 -0.52 -4.31
CA GLY A 332 1.50 -1.84 -4.95
C GLY A 332 2.82 -2.15 -5.66
N PHE A 333 3.34 -1.19 -6.41
CA PHE A 333 4.61 -1.32 -7.10
C PHE A 333 5.79 -1.42 -6.13
N ASN A 334 5.96 -0.45 -5.24
CA ASN A 334 7.12 -0.35 -4.35
C ASN A 334 7.28 -1.60 -3.47
N GLN A 335 6.18 -2.04 -2.84
CA GLN A 335 6.23 -3.19 -1.96
C GLN A 335 6.55 -4.48 -2.72
N THR A 336 5.98 -4.65 -3.91
CA THR A 336 6.28 -5.77 -4.79
C THR A 336 7.73 -5.71 -5.27
N TRP A 337 8.21 -4.54 -5.66
CA TRP A 337 9.59 -4.34 -6.09
C TRP A 337 10.59 -4.73 -5.01
N ILE A 338 10.37 -4.29 -3.75
CA ILE A 338 11.22 -4.67 -2.61
C ILE A 338 11.24 -6.18 -2.42
N LEU A 339 10.09 -6.86 -2.46
CA LEU A 339 10.03 -8.31 -2.35
C LEU A 339 10.86 -8.99 -3.45
N LEU A 340 10.70 -8.55 -4.69
CA LEU A 340 11.29 -9.20 -5.86
C LEU A 340 12.78 -8.86 -6.08
N THR A 341 13.27 -7.71 -5.58
CA THR A 341 14.65 -7.26 -5.83
C THR A 341 15.56 -7.29 -4.61
N ASP A 342 15.00 -7.39 -3.40
CA ASP A 342 15.77 -7.50 -2.15
C ASP A 342 15.52 -8.84 -1.44
N VAL A 343 14.29 -9.12 -1.04
CA VAL A 343 13.97 -10.27 -0.18
C VAL A 343 14.13 -11.62 -0.90
N LEU A 344 13.45 -11.80 -2.03
CA LEU A 344 13.50 -13.06 -2.80
C LEU A 344 14.92 -13.42 -3.29
N PRO A 345 15.69 -12.50 -3.89
CA PRO A 345 17.06 -12.80 -4.30
C PRO A 345 17.95 -13.21 -3.13
N ARG A 346 17.80 -12.55 -1.96
CA ARG A 346 18.55 -12.90 -0.74
C ARG A 346 18.15 -14.27 -0.23
N ALA A 347 16.84 -14.58 -0.17
CA ALA A 347 16.35 -15.89 0.25
C ALA A 347 16.96 -17.01 -0.60
N ILE A 348 16.98 -16.87 -1.92
CA ILE A 348 17.53 -17.86 -2.84
C ILE A 348 19.05 -18.00 -2.67
N ARG A 349 19.78 -16.89 -2.65
CA ARG A 349 21.25 -16.91 -2.64
C ARG A 349 21.86 -17.29 -1.29
N GLU A 350 21.26 -16.81 -0.20
CA GLU A 350 21.86 -16.87 1.14
C GLU A 350 21.17 -17.89 2.05
N HIS A 351 19.87 -18.16 1.82
CA HIS A 351 19.09 -19.10 2.63
C HIS A 351 18.68 -20.38 1.87
N GLY A 352 19.12 -20.53 0.62
CA GLY A 352 19.05 -21.76 -0.15
C GLY A 352 17.72 -22.04 -0.84
N GLY A 353 16.80 -21.09 -0.90
CA GLY A 353 15.52 -21.22 -1.58
C GLY A 353 14.53 -20.11 -1.26
N PHE A 354 13.27 -20.36 -1.52
CA PHE A 354 12.17 -19.41 -1.27
C PHE A 354 11.03 -20.05 -0.45
N ASP A 355 11.34 -21.08 0.34
CA ASP A 355 10.39 -21.59 1.32
C ASP A 355 10.11 -20.53 2.42
N PRO A 356 9.02 -20.67 3.19
CA PRO A 356 8.61 -19.65 4.14
C PRO A 356 9.68 -19.25 5.17
N GLU A 357 10.56 -20.19 5.58
CA GLU A 357 11.63 -19.87 6.54
C GLU A 357 12.78 -19.11 5.88
N ALA A 358 13.16 -19.46 4.66
CA ALA A 358 14.16 -18.72 3.87
C ALA A 358 13.69 -17.29 3.61
N LEU A 359 12.41 -17.10 3.21
CA LEU A 359 11.80 -15.79 3.01
C LEU A 359 11.76 -14.97 4.30
N ARG A 360 11.40 -15.61 5.43
CA ARG A 360 11.37 -14.97 6.74
C ARG A 360 12.75 -14.45 7.15
N GLN A 361 13.79 -15.27 7.00
CA GLN A 361 15.16 -14.87 7.33
C GLN A 361 15.62 -13.72 6.44
N ALA A 362 15.42 -13.83 5.15
CA ALA A 362 15.76 -12.78 4.20
C ALA A 362 15.03 -11.45 4.47
N ALA A 363 13.74 -11.50 4.84
CA ALA A 363 12.99 -10.31 5.21
C ALA A 363 13.53 -9.64 6.49
N LEU A 364 13.90 -10.41 7.51
CA LEU A 364 14.49 -9.89 8.75
C LEU A 364 15.86 -9.25 8.55
N GLU A 365 16.56 -9.59 7.47
CA GLU A 365 17.86 -9.04 7.11
C GLU A 365 17.75 -7.81 6.18
N THR A 366 16.54 -7.44 5.75
CA THR A 366 16.32 -6.25 4.94
C THR A 366 16.75 -4.99 5.68
N ASP A 367 17.65 -4.22 5.08
CA ASP A 367 18.18 -2.96 5.63
C ASP A 367 18.38 -1.93 4.51
N ILE A 368 17.27 -1.43 3.97
CA ILE A 368 17.24 -0.39 2.94
C ILE A 368 17.23 0.97 3.64
N PRO A 369 18.18 1.88 3.36
CA PRO A 369 18.22 3.21 3.98
C PRO A 369 17.09 4.11 3.45
N ASP A 370 16.84 5.22 4.16
CA ASP A 370 15.97 6.29 3.66
C ASP A 370 16.48 6.81 2.31
N GLY A 371 15.56 7.11 1.40
CA GLY A 371 15.85 7.40 -0.01
C GLY A 371 16.07 6.14 -0.86
N GLY A 372 16.11 4.94 -0.28
CA GLY A 372 16.37 3.68 -0.97
C GLY A 372 15.14 3.01 -1.59
N THR A 373 13.99 3.65 -1.56
CA THR A 373 12.76 3.20 -2.25
C THR A 373 12.13 4.33 -3.06
N ILE A 374 11.28 4.01 -4.02
CA ILE A 374 10.59 5.04 -4.83
C ILE A 374 9.61 5.91 -4.00
N GLN A 375 9.25 5.48 -2.80
CA GLN A 375 8.43 6.25 -1.86
C GLN A 375 9.27 7.01 -0.82
N GLY A 376 10.59 7.00 -0.94
CA GLY A 376 11.53 7.82 -0.18
C GLY A 376 11.88 7.32 1.21
N TYR A 377 11.08 6.46 1.82
CA TYR A 377 11.42 5.85 3.11
C TYR A 377 12.26 4.58 2.94
N GLY A 378 13.02 4.23 3.96
CA GLY A 378 13.79 2.99 4.01
C GLY A 378 12.95 1.79 4.46
N VAL A 379 13.57 0.60 4.44
CA VAL A 379 12.92 -0.62 4.92
C VAL A 379 13.82 -1.36 5.90
N LYS A 380 13.29 -1.57 7.10
CA LYS A 380 13.83 -2.46 8.11
C LYS A 380 12.71 -2.94 9.01
N PHE A 381 12.66 -4.22 9.28
CA PHE A 381 11.54 -4.76 10.04
C PHE A 381 11.85 -4.87 11.53
N TYR A 382 10.85 -4.55 12.36
CA TYR A 382 10.94 -4.86 13.79
C TYR A 382 11.20 -6.35 14.00
N PRO A 383 12.16 -6.70 14.86
CA PRO A 383 12.58 -8.09 15.06
C PRO A 383 11.50 -8.91 15.80
N PRO A 384 11.60 -10.24 15.75
CA PRO A 384 10.76 -11.12 16.56
C PRO A 384 10.84 -10.76 18.06
N GLY A 385 9.68 -10.73 18.71
CA GLY A 385 9.56 -10.33 20.12
C GLY A 385 9.23 -8.84 20.34
N ASP A 386 9.36 -8.01 19.32
CA ASP A 386 8.85 -6.65 19.35
C ASP A 386 7.30 -6.66 19.24
N PRO A 387 6.57 -5.74 19.90
CA PRO A 387 5.12 -5.60 19.73
C PRO A 387 4.66 -5.42 18.28
N MET A 388 5.53 -4.87 17.42
CA MET A 388 5.28 -4.63 16.00
C MET A 388 6.12 -5.56 15.08
N ALA A 389 6.57 -6.71 15.56
CA ALA A 389 7.39 -7.66 14.80
C ALA A 389 6.84 -7.90 13.38
N GLY A 390 7.69 -7.71 12.34
CA GLY A 390 7.33 -7.83 10.93
C GLY A 390 6.82 -6.54 10.26
N GLN A 391 6.60 -5.47 11.03
CA GLN A 391 6.30 -4.14 10.51
C GLN A 391 7.58 -3.38 10.17
N ASN A 392 7.59 -2.61 9.08
CA ASN A 392 8.69 -1.70 8.75
C ASN A 392 8.80 -0.56 9.79
N GLU A 393 9.98 -0.41 10.41
CA GLU A 393 10.25 0.64 11.39
C GLU A 393 10.62 2.00 10.76
N ARG A 394 10.98 2.02 9.46
CA ARG A 394 11.44 3.22 8.74
C ARG A 394 10.36 3.85 7.86
N SER A 395 9.22 3.21 7.71
CA SER A 395 8.15 3.77 6.89
C SER A 395 7.58 5.04 7.50
N THR A 396 7.24 6.01 6.65
CA THR A 396 6.66 7.28 7.08
C THR A 396 5.68 7.78 6.04
N PRO A 397 4.48 8.25 6.44
CA PRO A 397 3.55 8.91 5.55
C PRO A 397 3.94 10.38 5.35
N VAL A 398 3.34 11.00 4.34
CA VAL A 398 3.41 12.43 4.09
C VAL A 398 2.01 13.04 4.17
N VAL A 399 1.92 14.36 4.36
CA VAL A 399 0.67 15.10 4.19
C VAL A 399 0.71 15.74 2.80
N MET A 400 -0.18 15.30 1.94
CA MET A 400 -0.39 15.87 0.61
C MET A 400 -1.60 16.80 0.63
N GLN A 401 -1.65 17.75 -0.28
CA GLN A 401 -2.80 18.62 -0.50
C GLN A 401 -3.13 18.66 -1.98
N TYR A 402 -4.41 18.53 -2.31
CA TYR A 402 -4.90 18.73 -3.67
C TYR A 402 -5.14 20.22 -3.92
N ILE A 403 -4.49 20.77 -4.95
CA ILE A 403 -4.53 22.20 -5.28
C ILE A 403 -4.63 22.37 -6.80
N ASP A 404 -5.73 22.98 -7.25
CA ASP A 404 -5.95 23.41 -8.64
C ASP A 404 -5.64 22.35 -9.72
N GLY A 405 -6.01 21.11 -9.45
CA GLY A 405 -5.85 20.00 -10.38
C GLY A 405 -4.66 19.09 -10.10
N ASP A 406 -3.78 19.46 -9.16
CA ASP A 406 -2.56 18.70 -8.85
C ASP A 406 -2.48 18.29 -7.38
N THR A 407 -1.96 17.11 -7.11
CA THR A 407 -1.54 16.70 -5.76
C THR A 407 -0.13 17.23 -5.46
N LYS A 408 0.03 17.87 -4.32
CA LYS A 408 1.31 18.47 -3.87
C LYS A 408 1.66 17.95 -2.47
N ILE A 409 2.96 17.88 -2.14
CA ILE A 409 3.42 17.55 -0.79
C ILE A 409 3.37 18.83 0.06
N ALA A 410 2.51 18.82 1.10
CA ALA A 410 2.35 19.90 2.05
C ALA A 410 3.23 19.72 3.32
N TRP A 411 3.62 18.49 3.65
CA TRP A 411 4.47 18.14 4.79
C TRP A 411 5.07 16.73 4.61
N PRO A 412 6.27 16.43 5.11
CA PRO A 412 7.16 17.28 5.93
C PRO A 412 7.90 18.35 5.12
N THR A 413 8.32 19.42 5.81
CA THR A 413 9.00 20.57 5.20
C THR A 413 10.24 20.20 4.39
N ALA A 414 10.93 19.11 4.74
CA ALA A 414 12.14 18.64 4.05
C ALA A 414 11.92 18.26 2.57
N ILE A 415 10.72 17.81 2.22
CA ILE A 415 10.33 17.40 0.86
C ILE A 415 9.10 18.15 0.34
N GLN A 416 8.69 19.19 1.05
CA GLN A 416 7.51 20.02 0.75
C GLN A 416 7.62 20.66 -0.65
N THR A 417 6.55 20.55 -1.43
CA THR A 417 6.46 21.14 -2.78
C THR A 417 5.48 22.31 -2.86
N VAL A 418 4.69 22.53 -1.80
CA VAL A 418 3.74 23.64 -1.71
C VAL A 418 3.64 24.15 -0.27
N ASP A 419 3.49 25.46 -0.08
CA ASP A 419 3.09 26.03 1.21
C ASP A 419 1.61 25.68 1.46
N PRO A 420 1.25 24.98 2.56
CA PRO A 420 -0.10 24.50 2.75
C PRO A 420 -1.14 25.63 2.80
N VAL A 421 -2.23 25.45 2.06
CA VAL A 421 -3.37 26.36 2.06
C VAL A 421 -4.28 26.00 3.24
N LEU A 422 -4.17 26.76 4.29
CA LEU A 422 -4.87 26.60 5.56
C LEU A 422 -5.13 28.00 6.15
N PRO A 423 -6.38 28.42 6.43
CA PRO A 423 -7.65 27.68 6.26
C PRO A 423 -8.09 27.52 4.79
N LEU A 424 -9.17 26.79 4.57
CA LEU A 424 -9.89 26.76 3.29
C LEU A 424 -10.17 28.19 2.83
N PRO A 425 -9.99 28.53 1.55
CA PRO A 425 -10.20 29.86 1.02
C PRO A 425 -11.63 30.36 1.22
N SER A 426 -11.77 31.69 1.32
CA SER A 426 -13.09 32.33 1.38
C SER A 426 -13.90 31.98 0.13
N GLY A 427 -15.15 31.52 0.33
CA GLY A 427 -16.03 31.08 -0.75
C GLY A 427 -15.94 29.60 -1.09
N HIS A 428 -15.02 28.85 -0.50
CA HIS A 428 -14.99 27.40 -0.63
C HIS A 428 -16.28 26.76 -0.08
N ALA A 429 -16.75 25.67 -0.70
CA ALA A 429 -18.01 25.02 -0.35
C ALA A 429 -18.14 24.64 1.14
N TYR A 430 -17.03 24.32 1.79
CA TYR A 430 -16.95 23.97 3.22
C TYR A 430 -16.25 25.05 4.06
N GLY A 431 -15.74 26.13 3.46
CA GLY A 431 -15.00 27.20 4.13
C GLY A 431 -15.87 27.96 5.13
N SER A 432 -15.29 28.34 6.28
CA SER A 432 -15.93 29.10 7.37
C SER A 432 -15.73 30.61 7.21
#